data_12c427f763d447094c7303a3dbcd7654
#
_entry.id   12c427f763d447094c7303a3dbcd7654
#
_cell.length_a   1.000
_cell.length_b   1.000
_cell.length_c   1.000
_cell.angle_alpha   90.00
_cell.angle_beta   90.00
_cell.angle_gamma   90.00
#
_symmetry.space_group_name_H-M   'P 1'
#
loop_
_entity.id
_entity.type
_entity.pdbx_description
1 polymer ?
#
loop_
_entity_poly.entity_id
_entity_poly.type
_entity_poly.pdbx_seq_one_letter_code
_entity_poly.pdbx_strand_id
1 'polypeptide(L)'
;MPSSQTPSIAGTAIDPTALRPPLDDAEIVRVAPSDLYAKLEALRAEGFSMLLDIGGVDYLGRDPRYDVVYHLLALPTVAATVAEIGKPRRLRLLVGVPAEATVLPSAIALWPSADWAEREIYDLFGITFSGHPDLRRIQLPYDWVGHPLRKDYPLRGPGREATPRPPFALKSNVPAGTPPSGKVAAALQKQIARARGQDVPAESDGEKK
;
A
#
# COMPACT_ATOMS: atom_id res chain seq x y z
N MET A 1 33.55 27.31 38.30
CA MET A 1 32.72 26.22 37.80
C MET A 1 31.67 26.84 36.92
N PRO A 2 31.76 26.75 35.57
CA PRO A 2 30.70 27.23 34.69
C PRO A 2 29.63 26.16 34.56
N SER A 3 28.38 26.55 34.85
CA SER A 3 27.19 25.73 34.74
C SER A 3 26.88 25.42 33.25
N SER A 4 26.87 24.14 32.90
CA SER A 4 26.49 23.65 31.60
C SER A 4 24.96 23.80 31.42
N GLN A 5 24.53 24.78 30.66
CA GLN A 5 23.17 24.87 30.17
C GLN A 5 23.04 23.91 28.97
N THR A 6 22.29 22.84 29.18
CA THR A 6 21.85 21.97 28.09
C THR A 6 20.86 22.73 27.23
N PRO A 7 21.04 22.88 25.90
CA PRO A 7 20.06 23.50 25.06
C PRO A 7 18.79 22.62 25.01
N SER A 8 17.69 23.17 25.49
CA SER A 8 16.35 22.58 25.30
C SER A 8 16.03 22.64 23.81
N ILE A 9 15.99 21.46 23.16
CA ILE A 9 15.44 21.32 21.82
C ILE A 9 13.92 21.44 22.00
N ALA A 10 13.41 22.68 21.95
CA ALA A 10 11.99 22.90 21.75
C ALA A 10 11.63 22.29 20.40
N GLY A 11 11.04 21.09 20.43
CA GLY A 11 10.50 20.46 19.23
C GLY A 11 9.48 21.39 18.62
N THR A 12 9.81 21.99 17.47
CA THR A 12 8.86 22.71 16.64
C THR A 12 7.73 21.74 16.35
N ALA A 13 6.55 22.00 16.92
CA ALA A 13 5.36 21.22 16.61
C ALA A 13 5.17 21.26 15.09
N ILE A 14 5.38 20.12 14.44
CA ILE A 14 5.15 19.97 13.01
C ILE A 14 3.64 20.15 12.84
N ASP A 15 3.24 21.25 12.21
CA ASP A 15 1.84 21.45 11.83
C ASP A 15 1.41 20.28 10.91
N PRO A 16 0.54 19.39 11.39
CA PRO A 16 0.12 18.23 10.59
C PRO A 16 -0.72 18.65 9.38
N THR A 17 -1.14 19.91 9.32
CA THR A 17 -1.87 20.49 8.19
C THR A 17 -0.94 21.14 7.16
N ALA A 18 0.31 21.37 7.50
CA ALA A 18 1.32 21.84 6.56
C ALA A 18 1.63 20.71 5.58
N LEU A 19 0.88 20.66 4.48
CA LEU A 19 1.19 19.79 3.34
C LEU A 19 2.60 20.13 2.86
N ARG A 20 3.48 19.13 2.86
CA ARG A 20 4.74 19.28 2.11
C ARG A 20 4.38 19.70 0.70
N PRO A 21 5.09 20.67 0.11
CA PRO A 21 4.86 20.99 -1.29
C PRO A 21 4.92 19.68 -2.10
N PRO A 22 3.98 19.47 -3.01
CA PRO A 22 3.99 18.25 -3.81
C PRO A 22 5.30 18.17 -4.58
N LEU A 23 5.90 16.98 -4.62
CA LEU A 23 7.10 16.73 -5.43
C LEU A 23 6.81 16.73 -6.94
N ASP A 24 5.55 16.91 -7.29
CA ASP A 24 5.05 16.93 -8.66
C ASP A 24 4.15 18.16 -8.89
N ASP A 25 3.83 18.45 -10.14
CA ASP A 25 2.98 19.58 -10.58
C ASP A 25 1.47 19.33 -10.31
N ALA A 26 1.11 18.43 -9.39
CA ALA A 26 -0.29 18.14 -9.10
C ALA A 26 -0.94 19.25 -8.28
N GLU A 27 -2.04 19.78 -8.77
CA GLU A 27 -2.93 20.66 -8.02
C GLU A 27 -3.53 19.93 -6.82
N ILE A 28 -3.58 20.56 -5.65
CA ILE A 28 -4.18 19.98 -4.45
C ILE A 28 -5.43 20.75 -4.06
N VAL A 29 -6.56 20.05 -4.00
CA VAL A 29 -7.85 20.62 -3.61
C VAL A 29 -8.39 19.84 -2.41
N ARG A 30 -8.87 20.57 -1.37
CA ARG A 30 -9.57 19.97 -0.22
C ARG A 30 -11.06 20.20 -0.34
N VAL A 31 -11.85 19.18 -0.01
CA VAL A 31 -13.30 19.23 -0.12
C VAL A 31 -13.92 18.57 1.11
N ALA A 32 -15.07 19.09 1.56
CA ALA A 32 -15.85 18.43 2.60
C ALA A 32 -16.50 17.15 2.08
N PRO A 33 -16.75 16.15 2.93
CA PRO A 33 -17.43 14.91 2.52
C PRO A 33 -18.80 15.14 1.85
N SER A 34 -19.56 16.15 2.30
CA SER A 34 -20.86 16.53 1.73
C SER A 34 -20.77 16.99 0.26
N ASP A 35 -19.69 17.63 -0.11
CA ASP A 35 -19.51 18.27 -1.41
C ASP A 35 -18.72 17.40 -2.38
N LEU A 36 -18.25 16.24 -1.91
CA LEU A 36 -17.36 15.36 -2.66
C LEU A 36 -17.93 14.98 -4.03
N TYR A 37 -19.15 14.45 -4.08
CA TYR A 37 -19.73 13.94 -5.32
C TYR A 37 -19.92 15.05 -6.35
N ALA A 38 -20.46 16.19 -5.93
CA ALA A 38 -20.64 17.35 -6.81
C ALA A 38 -19.30 17.87 -7.37
N LYS A 39 -18.25 17.87 -6.52
CA LYS A 39 -16.91 18.28 -6.98
C LYS A 39 -16.29 17.27 -7.94
N LEU A 40 -16.45 15.97 -7.69
CA LEU A 40 -15.99 14.93 -8.61
C LEU A 40 -16.71 15.01 -9.97
N GLU A 41 -18.01 15.25 -9.95
CA GLU A 41 -18.82 15.44 -11.19
C GLU A 41 -18.34 16.67 -11.98
N ALA A 42 -18.13 17.80 -11.30
CA ALA A 42 -17.59 19.00 -11.93
C ALA A 42 -16.19 18.76 -12.54
N LEU A 43 -15.29 18.08 -11.82
CA LEU A 43 -13.97 17.74 -12.33
C LEU A 43 -14.03 16.80 -13.53
N ARG A 44 -14.97 15.86 -13.53
CA ARG A 44 -15.22 15.00 -14.70
C ARG A 44 -15.63 15.82 -15.92
N ALA A 45 -16.51 16.81 -15.72
CA ALA A 45 -16.93 17.74 -16.79
C ALA A 45 -15.80 18.68 -17.25
N GLU A 46 -14.88 19.07 -16.35
CA GLU A 46 -13.69 19.86 -16.67
C GLU A 46 -12.63 19.09 -17.48
N GLY A 47 -12.83 17.79 -17.74
CA GLY A 47 -11.96 16.97 -18.57
C GLY A 47 -11.00 16.05 -17.80
N PHE A 48 -11.13 15.90 -16.47
CA PHE A 48 -10.42 14.86 -15.72
C PHE A 48 -11.03 13.49 -16.04
N SER A 49 -10.64 12.96 -17.19
CA SER A 49 -11.21 11.72 -17.74
C SER A 49 -10.74 10.46 -17.04
N MET A 50 -9.61 10.50 -16.33
CA MET A 50 -9.03 9.34 -15.69
C MET A 50 -8.95 9.53 -14.17
N LEU A 51 -9.50 8.57 -13.42
CA LEU A 51 -9.20 8.35 -12.02
C LEU A 51 -8.06 7.34 -11.98
N LEU A 52 -6.89 7.80 -11.52
CA LEU A 52 -5.69 6.97 -11.46
C LEU A 52 -5.70 6.06 -10.24
N ASP A 53 -6.10 6.62 -9.08
CA ASP A 53 -6.11 5.91 -7.82
C ASP A 53 -6.96 6.61 -6.78
N ILE A 54 -7.38 5.88 -5.74
CA ILE A 54 -7.95 6.41 -4.51
C ILE A 54 -7.17 5.84 -3.35
N GLY A 55 -6.44 6.70 -2.61
CA GLY A 55 -5.64 6.30 -1.45
C GLY A 55 -6.28 6.69 -0.13
N GLY A 56 -6.03 5.92 0.92
CA GLY A 56 -6.45 6.23 2.28
C GLY A 56 -5.27 6.49 3.21
N VAL A 57 -5.41 7.45 4.13
CA VAL A 57 -4.42 7.73 5.17
C VAL A 57 -5.11 7.87 6.52
N ASP A 58 -4.61 7.19 7.55
CA ASP A 58 -5.07 7.34 8.93
C ASP A 58 -4.10 8.23 9.71
N TYR A 59 -4.62 9.30 10.31
CA TYR A 59 -3.91 10.21 11.19
C TYR A 59 -4.47 10.11 12.61
N LEU A 60 -4.08 9.08 13.33
CA LEU A 60 -4.54 8.88 14.70
C LEU A 60 -4.34 10.12 15.56
N GLY A 61 -5.41 10.56 16.21
CA GLY A 61 -5.41 11.77 17.07
C GLY A 61 -5.64 13.09 16.32
N ARG A 62 -5.87 13.07 15.01
CA ARG A 62 -6.29 14.26 14.23
C ARG A 62 -7.82 14.24 14.02
N ASP A 63 -8.42 15.41 13.85
CA ASP A 63 -9.79 15.57 13.39
C ASP A 63 -9.81 16.47 12.14
N PRO A 64 -10.36 16.01 11.01
CA PRO A 64 -10.85 14.65 10.70
C PRO A 64 -9.72 13.62 10.72
N ARG A 65 -10.02 12.39 11.19
CA ARG A 65 -9.02 11.33 11.39
C ARG A 65 -8.42 10.80 10.10
N TYR A 66 -9.26 10.55 9.09
CA TYR A 66 -8.80 9.97 7.83
C TYR A 66 -8.75 11.02 6.73
N ASP A 67 -7.79 10.88 5.82
CA ASP A 67 -7.83 11.55 4.52
C ASP A 67 -8.04 10.47 3.44
N VAL A 68 -9.02 10.71 2.56
CA VAL A 68 -9.16 9.95 1.31
C VAL A 68 -8.70 10.84 0.18
N VAL A 69 -7.79 10.34 -0.66
CA VAL A 69 -7.11 11.11 -1.70
C VAL A 69 -7.47 10.51 -3.05
N TYR A 70 -8.13 11.29 -3.89
CA TYR A 70 -8.44 10.92 -5.28
C TYR A 70 -7.36 11.50 -6.19
N HIS A 71 -6.70 10.66 -6.96
CA HIS A 71 -5.71 11.06 -7.96
C HIS A 71 -6.35 11.12 -9.34
N LEU A 72 -6.51 12.32 -9.86
CA LEU A 72 -7.19 12.56 -11.14
C LEU A 72 -6.20 13.05 -12.20
N LEU A 73 -6.43 12.63 -13.44
CA LEU A 73 -5.66 13.02 -14.60
C LEU A 73 -6.59 13.52 -15.73
N ALA A 74 -6.32 14.73 -16.19
CA ALA A 74 -6.87 15.25 -17.44
C ALA A 74 -5.82 15.09 -18.54
N LEU A 75 -6.14 14.29 -19.54
CA LEU A 75 -5.33 14.18 -20.75
C LEU A 75 -5.65 15.37 -21.68
N PRO A 76 -4.63 15.92 -22.35
CA PRO A 76 -4.87 16.95 -23.35
C PRO A 76 -5.70 16.40 -24.49
N THR A 77 -6.53 17.26 -25.07
CA THR A 77 -7.28 16.92 -26.29
C THR A 77 -6.29 16.64 -27.41
N VAL A 78 -6.57 15.60 -28.20
CA VAL A 78 -5.75 15.28 -29.36
C VAL A 78 -5.79 16.48 -30.33
N ALA A 79 -4.67 17.15 -30.49
CA ALA A 79 -4.50 18.24 -31.43
C ALA A 79 -4.04 17.71 -32.80
N ALA A 80 -4.20 18.50 -33.84
CA ALA A 80 -3.82 18.13 -35.20
C ALA A 80 -2.31 17.87 -35.36
N THR A 81 -1.49 18.47 -34.49
CA THR A 81 -0.04 18.29 -34.48
C THR A 81 0.48 17.99 -33.07
N VAL A 82 1.58 17.24 -32.97
CA VAL A 82 2.22 16.89 -31.68
C VAL A 82 2.66 18.15 -30.90
N ALA A 83 2.99 19.23 -31.60
CA ALA A 83 3.41 20.49 -30.99
C ALA A 83 2.25 21.23 -30.28
N GLU A 84 1.00 20.94 -30.62
CA GLU A 84 -0.21 21.55 -30.03
C GLU A 84 -0.80 20.72 -28.89
N ILE A 85 -0.25 19.53 -28.61
CA ILE A 85 -0.68 18.70 -27.48
C ILE A 85 -0.30 19.41 -26.18
N GLY A 86 -1.31 19.85 -25.44
CA GLY A 86 -1.14 20.44 -24.13
C GLY A 86 -0.52 19.48 -23.13
N LYS A 87 0.00 20.01 -22.01
CA LYS A 87 0.51 19.17 -20.93
C LYS A 87 -0.66 18.49 -20.18
N PRO A 88 -0.50 17.23 -19.75
CA PRO A 88 -1.48 16.58 -18.88
C PRO A 88 -1.59 17.33 -17.55
N ARG A 89 -2.82 17.50 -17.05
CA ARG A 89 -3.09 18.12 -15.75
C ARG A 89 -3.34 17.04 -14.71
N ARG A 90 -2.66 17.12 -13.58
CA ARG A 90 -2.86 16.23 -12.43
C ARG A 90 -3.51 16.98 -11.30
N LEU A 91 -4.47 16.34 -10.62
CA LEU A 91 -5.15 16.89 -9.47
C LEU A 91 -5.26 15.82 -8.37
N ARG A 92 -4.98 16.24 -7.13
CA ARG A 92 -5.25 15.48 -5.93
C ARG A 92 -6.41 16.12 -5.19
N LEU A 93 -7.53 15.41 -5.10
CA LEU A 93 -8.66 15.82 -4.29
C LEU A 93 -8.58 15.12 -2.94
N LEU A 94 -8.47 15.88 -1.86
CA LEU A 94 -8.37 15.38 -0.50
C LEU A 94 -9.70 15.60 0.23
N VAL A 95 -10.17 14.52 0.87
CA VAL A 95 -11.40 14.53 1.67
C VAL A 95 -11.09 14.07 3.07
N GLY A 96 -11.32 14.95 4.04
CA GLY A 96 -11.18 14.61 5.45
C GLY A 96 -12.40 13.84 5.94
N VAL A 97 -12.21 12.64 6.51
CA VAL A 97 -13.29 11.77 6.99
C VAL A 97 -13.18 11.63 8.51
N PRO A 98 -14.23 12.02 9.27
CA PRO A 98 -14.25 11.86 10.73
C PRO A 98 -14.25 10.38 11.15
N ALA A 99 -13.80 10.09 12.36
CA ALA A 99 -13.76 8.74 12.89
C ALA A 99 -15.16 8.11 13.05
N GLU A 100 -16.15 8.93 13.40
CA GLU A 100 -17.53 8.52 13.71
C GLU A 100 -18.40 8.38 12.46
N ALA A 101 -18.04 9.06 11.36
CA ALA A 101 -18.83 9.14 10.13
C ALA A 101 -17.99 8.72 8.93
N THR A 102 -17.61 7.44 8.88
CA THR A 102 -16.73 6.89 7.84
C THR A 102 -17.49 6.49 6.58
N VAL A 103 -18.33 7.39 6.05
CA VAL A 103 -19.13 7.15 4.85
C VAL A 103 -18.87 8.23 3.81
N LEU A 104 -18.52 7.85 2.59
CA LEU A 104 -18.35 8.74 1.44
C LEU A 104 -19.28 8.29 0.30
N PRO A 105 -19.66 9.19 -0.62
CA PRO A 105 -20.32 8.78 -1.85
C PRO A 105 -19.34 8.06 -2.79
N SER A 106 -19.83 7.01 -3.46
CA SER A 106 -19.04 6.27 -4.45
C SER A 106 -18.83 7.07 -5.72
N ALA A 107 -17.62 7.00 -6.27
CA ALA A 107 -17.24 7.61 -7.53
C ALA A 107 -17.42 6.68 -8.74
N ILE A 108 -17.94 5.47 -8.54
CA ILE A 108 -18.03 4.42 -9.58
C ILE A 108 -18.87 4.85 -10.79
N ALA A 109 -19.92 5.62 -10.55
CA ALA A 109 -20.76 6.14 -11.62
C ALA A 109 -20.01 7.12 -12.56
N LEU A 110 -18.99 7.79 -12.04
CA LEU A 110 -18.16 8.74 -12.79
C LEU A 110 -16.94 8.02 -13.41
N TRP A 111 -16.30 7.13 -12.66
CA TRP A 111 -15.16 6.35 -13.12
C TRP A 111 -15.30 4.89 -12.66
N PRO A 112 -15.54 3.95 -13.57
CA PRO A 112 -15.63 2.52 -13.21
C PRO A 112 -14.37 1.96 -12.54
N SER A 113 -13.19 2.58 -12.73
CA SER A 113 -11.95 2.22 -12.07
C SER A 113 -11.98 2.42 -10.54
N ALA A 114 -12.93 3.22 -10.03
CA ALA A 114 -13.13 3.44 -8.60
C ALA A 114 -13.51 2.16 -7.84
N ASP A 115 -14.18 1.19 -8.48
CA ASP A 115 -14.65 -0.05 -7.86
C ASP A 115 -13.58 -0.71 -6.98
N TRP A 116 -12.44 -0.99 -7.56
CA TRP A 116 -11.35 -1.71 -6.87
C TRP A 116 -10.71 -0.86 -5.77
N ALA A 117 -10.47 0.41 -6.04
CA ALA A 117 -9.83 1.32 -5.11
C ALA A 117 -10.73 1.61 -3.88
N GLU A 118 -12.03 1.78 -4.07
CA GLU A 118 -12.99 1.96 -2.99
C GLU A 118 -13.11 0.71 -2.11
N ARG A 119 -13.11 -0.48 -2.72
CA ARG A 119 -13.09 -1.75 -1.98
C ARG A 119 -11.80 -1.95 -1.19
N GLU A 120 -10.65 -1.52 -1.71
CA GLU A 120 -9.39 -1.56 -0.99
C GLU A 120 -9.43 -0.65 0.25
N ILE A 121 -9.91 0.57 0.11
CA ILE A 121 -10.06 1.51 1.24
C ILE A 121 -11.05 0.97 2.27
N TYR A 122 -12.17 0.41 1.82
CA TYR A 122 -13.12 -0.26 2.72
C TYR A 122 -12.44 -1.42 3.47
N ASP A 123 -11.71 -2.27 2.77
CA ASP A 123 -11.09 -3.45 3.37
C ASP A 123 -10.02 -3.09 4.40
N LEU A 124 -9.17 -2.11 4.10
CA LEU A 124 -7.99 -1.79 4.90
C LEU A 124 -8.24 -0.72 5.98
N PHE A 125 -9.18 0.21 5.77
CA PHE A 125 -9.48 1.31 6.70
C PHE A 125 -10.90 1.25 7.28
N GLY A 126 -11.84 0.54 6.65
CA GLY A 126 -13.23 0.47 7.07
C GLY A 126 -14.05 1.71 6.72
N ILE A 127 -13.62 2.48 5.71
CA ILE A 127 -14.41 3.57 5.17
C ILE A 127 -15.39 2.98 4.16
N THR A 128 -16.68 3.30 4.31
CA THR A 128 -17.74 2.76 3.44
C THR A 128 -18.07 3.75 2.33
N PHE A 129 -18.51 3.23 1.19
CA PHE A 129 -18.87 4.04 0.02
C PHE A 129 -20.35 3.83 -0.30
N SER A 130 -21.17 4.88 -0.10
CA SER A 130 -22.60 4.82 -0.41
C SER A 130 -22.83 4.82 -1.92
N GLY A 131 -23.70 3.92 -2.38
CA GLY A 131 -23.95 3.74 -3.81
C GLY A 131 -22.97 2.82 -4.53
N HIS A 132 -21.99 2.24 -3.83
CA HIS A 132 -21.13 1.20 -4.39
C HIS A 132 -21.94 -0.09 -4.60
N PRO A 133 -21.90 -0.71 -5.79
CA PRO A 133 -22.75 -1.87 -6.10
C PRO A 133 -22.37 -3.15 -5.35
N ASP A 134 -21.09 -3.34 -5.02
CA ASP A 134 -20.57 -4.57 -4.40
C ASP A 134 -19.38 -4.25 -3.48
N LEU A 135 -19.67 -3.60 -2.33
CA LEU A 135 -18.65 -3.23 -1.35
C LEU A 135 -18.27 -4.41 -0.45
N ARG A 136 -17.38 -5.25 -0.92
CA ARG A 136 -16.84 -6.42 -0.19
C ARG A 136 -15.32 -6.37 -0.11
N ARG A 137 -14.75 -7.12 0.82
CA ARG A 137 -13.29 -7.25 0.96
C ARG A 137 -12.64 -7.73 -0.33
N ILE A 138 -11.41 -7.28 -0.57
CA ILE A 138 -10.65 -7.59 -1.80
C ILE A 138 -9.25 -8.14 -1.51
N GLN A 139 -8.58 -7.66 -0.48
CA GLN A 139 -7.23 -8.08 -0.12
C GLN A 139 -7.20 -9.06 1.05
N LEU A 140 -8.14 -8.90 1.99
CA LEU A 140 -8.21 -9.74 3.19
C LEU A 140 -9.24 -10.87 3.02
N PRO A 141 -9.07 -12.00 3.75
CA PRO A 141 -10.09 -13.03 3.84
C PRO A 141 -11.42 -12.47 4.36
N TYR A 142 -12.55 -13.10 3.99
CA TYR A 142 -13.88 -12.64 4.41
C TYR A 142 -14.10 -12.68 5.92
N ASP A 143 -13.46 -13.61 6.61
CA ASP A 143 -13.49 -13.81 8.05
C ASP A 143 -12.49 -12.95 8.82
N TRP A 144 -11.75 -12.09 8.14
CA TRP A 144 -10.78 -11.20 8.78
C TRP A 144 -11.49 -10.16 9.66
N VAL A 145 -11.07 -10.04 10.92
CA VAL A 145 -11.65 -9.10 11.89
C VAL A 145 -10.88 -7.78 11.86
N GLY A 146 -11.60 -6.67 11.63
CA GLY A 146 -11.08 -5.31 11.65
C GLY A 146 -10.41 -4.87 10.34
N HIS A 147 -9.64 -3.79 10.42
CA HIS A 147 -9.05 -3.08 9.28
C HIS A 147 -7.58 -2.76 9.57
N PRO A 148 -6.62 -3.48 8.94
CA PRO A 148 -5.22 -3.51 9.40
C PRO A 148 -4.42 -2.23 9.17
N LEU A 149 -4.86 -1.32 8.31
CA LEU A 149 -4.15 -0.05 8.09
C LEU A 149 -4.59 1.06 9.05
N ARG A 150 -5.60 0.83 9.89
CA ARG A 150 -5.90 1.72 11.01
C ARG A 150 -4.74 1.72 12.00
N LYS A 151 -4.34 2.89 12.46
CA LYS A 151 -3.21 3.05 13.38
C LYS A 151 -3.46 2.51 14.80
N ASP A 152 -4.73 2.35 15.17
CA ASP A 152 -5.16 1.70 16.41
C ASP A 152 -5.33 0.17 16.28
N TYR A 153 -5.14 -0.39 15.09
CA TYR A 153 -5.21 -1.83 14.86
C TYR A 153 -3.96 -2.52 15.44
N PRO A 154 -4.11 -3.60 16.23
CA PRO A 154 -2.97 -4.30 16.83
C PRO A 154 -2.04 -4.89 15.76
N LEU A 155 -0.73 -4.70 15.91
CA LEU A 155 0.27 -5.17 14.94
C LEU A 155 0.20 -6.69 14.67
N ARG A 156 -0.22 -7.48 15.66
CA ARG A 156 -0.37 -8.95 15.54
C ARG A 156 -1.79 -9.39 15.15
N GLY A 157 -2.70 -8.45 14.95
CA GLY A 157 -4.13 -8.72 14.74
C GLY A 157 -4.86 -9.10 16.04
N PRO A 158 -6.20 -8.87 16.12
CA PRO A 158 -6.99 -9.28 17.27
C PRO A 158 -7.12 -10.81 17.28
N GLY A 159 -6.91 -11.43 18.43
CA GLY A 159 -7.26 -12.83 18.71
C GLY A 159 -6.38 -13.91 18.07
N ARG A 160 -5.32 -13.55 17.35
CA ARG A 160 -4.29 -14.54 17.06
C ARG A 160 -3.40 -14.67 18.27
N GLU A 161 -3.68 -15.66 19.11
CA GLU A 161 -2.62 -16.23 19.94
C GLU A 161 -1.42 -16.46 19.03
N ALA A 162 -0.25 -15.99 19.49
CA ALA A 162 0.99 -16.26 18.78
C ALA A 162 1.18 -17.78 18.77
N THR A 163 0.58 -18.44 17.79
CA THR A 163 1.05 -19.78 17.43
C THR A 163 2.53 -19.61 17.18
N PRO A 164 3.39 -20.21 18.02
CA PRO A 164 4.83 -20.16 17.77
C PRO A 164 4.98 -20.54 16.31
N ARG A 165 5.57 -19.63 15.51
CA ARG A 165 5.88 -19.99 14.12
C ARG A 165 6.67 -21.29 14.25
N PRO A 166 6.20 -22.42 13.72
CA PRO A 166 6.96 -23.65 13.82
C PRO A 166 8.38 -23.31 13.34
N PRO A 167 9.43 -23.70 14.09
CA PRO A 167 10.79 -23.45 13.65
C PRO A 167 10.82 -23.84 12.19
N PHE A 168 11.38 -23.00 11.34
CA PHE A 168 11.36 -23.10 9.87
C PHE A 168 11.60 -24.57 9.49
N ALA A 169 10.60 -25.39 9.68
CA ALA A 169 10.53 -26.71 9.11
C ALA A 169 10.34 -26.40 7.64
N LEU A 170 11.45 -26.41 6.89
CA LEU A 170 11.34 -26.81 5.50
C LEU A 170 10.27 -27.88 5.49
N LYS A 171 9.14 -27.66 4.81
CA LYS A 171 8.12 -28.67 4.57
C LYS A 171 8.76 -29.72 3.64
N SER A 172 9.76 -30.39 4.15
CA SER A 172 10.21 -31.65 3.56
C SER A 172 9.41 -32.72 4.28
N ASN A 173 8.49 -33.36 3.57
CA ASN A 173 7.99 -34.67 3.94
C ASN A 173 9.13 -35.70 3.92
N VAL A 174 10.35 -35.24 4.07
CA VAL A 174 11.57 -36.07 4.14
C VAL A 174 11.81 -36.32 5.60
N PRO A 175 11.77 -37.57 6.09
CA PRO A 175 12.09 -37.91 7.47
C PRO A 175 13.44 -37.32 7.84
N ALA A 176 13.54 -36.77 9.07
CA ALA A 176 14.80 -36.25 9.58
C ALA A 176 15.90 -37.33 9.49
N GLY A 177 16.95 -37.07 8.71
CA GLY A 177 18.02 -38.02 8.47
C GLY A 177 18.07 -38.60 7.05
N THR A 178 17.11 -38.31 6.19
CA THR A 178 17.21 -38.73 4.78
C THR A 178 18.12 -37.74 4.05
N PRO A 179 19.29 -38.18 3.56
CA PRO A 179 20.16 -37.27 2.79
C PRO A 179 19.44 -36.89 1.50
N PRO A 180 19.56 -35.63 1.04
CA PRO A 180 18.96 -35.21 -0.21
C PRO A 180 19.46 -36.11 -1.34
N SER A 181 18.58 -36.79 -2.01
CA SER A 181 18.91 -37.68 -3.12
C SER A 181 19.14 -36.89 -4.41
N GLY A 182 20.17 -37.21 -5.15
CA GLY A 182 20.40 -36.74 -6.49
C GLY A 182 21.51 -35.69 -6.67
N LYS A 183 21.66 -35.20 -7.87
CA LYS A 183 22.71 -34.26 -8.33
C LYS A 183 22.83 -32.98 -7.50
N VAL A 184 21.73 -32.53 -6.89
CA VAL A 184 21.69 -31.33 -6.05
C VAL A 184 22.41 -31.55 -4.71
N ALA A 185 22.29 -32.73 -4.12
CA ALA A 185 22.97 -33.08 -2.88
C ALA A 185 24.49 -33.14 -3.06
N ALA A 186 24.91 -33.77 -4.14
CA ALA A 186 26.34 -33.86 -4.48
C ALA A 186 26.94 -32.47 -4.74
N ALA A 187 26.21 -31.59 -5.45
CA ALA A 187 26.65 -30.20 -5.69
C ALA A 187 26.78 -29.39 -4.40
N LEU A 188 25.81 -29.53 -3.46
CA LEU A 188 25.83 -28.83 -2.19
C LEU A 188 26.96 -29.33 -1.28
N GLN A 189 27.18 -30.67 -1.23
CA GLN A 189 28.30 -31.23 -0.47
C GLN A 189 29.64 -30.79 -1.05
N LYS A 190 29.77 -30.68 -2.38
CA LYS A 190 30.98 -30.16 -3.03
C LYS A 190 31.25 -28.70 -2.71
N GLN A 191 30.21 -27.89 -2.62
CA GLN A 191 30.32 -26.48 -2.18
C GLN A 191 30.73 -26.36 -0.70
N ILE A 192 30.13 -27.15 0.17
CA ILE A 192 30.44 -27.15 1.60
C ILE A 192 31.90 -27.65 1.84
N ALA A 193 32.34 -28.68 1.12
CA ALA A 193 33.70 -29.17 1.20
C ALA A 193 34.73 -28.14 0.77
N ARG A 194 34.46 -27.43 -0.36
CA ARG A 194 35.32 -26.31 -0.80
C ARG A 194 35.38 -25.17 0.19
N ALA A 195 34.24 -24.80 0.81
CA ALA A 195 34.20 -23.77 1.86
C ALA A 195 34.94 -24.15 3.12
N ARG A 196 35.14 -25.44 3.39
CA ARG A 196 35.92 -25.98 4.54
C ARG A 196 37.38 -26.25 4.18
N GLY A 197 37.86 -25.91 2.99
CA GLY A 197 39.24 -26.14 2.55
C GLY A 197 39.63 -27.62 2.42
N GLN A 198 38.62 -28.49 2.20
CA GLN A 198 38.88 -29.91 1.96
C GLN A 198 38.97 -30.17 0.45
N ASP A 199 40.06 -30.76 0.00
CA ASP A 199 40.20 -31.17 -1.41
C ASP A 199 39.18 -32.25 -1.75
N VAL A 200 38.32 -31.94 -2.74
CA VAL A 200 37.34 -32.92 -3.29
C VAL A 200 38.01 -33.63 -4.44
N PRO A 201 38.25 -34.97 -4.35
CA PRO A 201 38.83 -35.71 -5.45
C PRO A 201 37.97 -35.60 -6.73
N ALA A 202 38.62 -35.40 -7.86
CA ALA A 202 37.96 -35.39 -9.16
C ALA A 202 37.37 -36.80 -9.43
N GLU A 203 36.04 -36.84 -9.74
CA GLU A 203 35.43 -38.07 -10.23
C GLU A 203 36.11 -38.48 -11.54
N SER A 204 36.70 -39.67 -11.55
CA SER A 204 37.16 -40.32 -12.76
C SER A 204 35.93 -40.67 -13.61
N ASP A 205 35.86 -40.15 -14.82
CA ASP A 205 34.90 -40.57 -15.83
C ASP A 205 34.99 -42.06 -16.02
N GLY A 206 34.02 -42.77 -15.47
CA GLY A 206 33.86 -44.22 -15.66
C GLY A 206 33.40 -44.52 -17.08
N GLU A 207 34.27 -45.14 -17.79
CA GLU A 207 34.18 -45.71 -19.12
C GLU A 207 32.87 -46.45 -19.36
N LYS A 208 32.16 -46.05 -20.39
CA LYS A 208 31.07 -46.86 -20.98
C LYS A 208 31.67 -48.04 -21.72
N LYS A 209 31.30 -49.22 -21.31
CA LYS A 209 31.22 -50.37 -22.19
C LYS A 209 29.79 -50.83 -22.34
#